data_37f407892b5d923254f62db57e327118
#
_entry.id   37f407892b5d923254f62db57e327118
#
_cell.length_a   1.000
_cell.length_b   1.000
_cell.length_c   1.000
_cell.angle_alpha   90.00
_cell.angle_beta   90.00
_cell.angle_gamma   90.00
#
_symmetry.space_group_name_H-M   'P 1'
#
loop_
_entity.id
_entity.type
_entity.pdbx_description
1 polymer ?
#
loop_
_entity_poly.entity_id
_entity_poly.type
_entity_poly.pdbx_seq_one_letter_code
_entity_poly.pdbx_strand_id
1 'polypeptide(L)'
;PTIVIEHRMLYKTKSYINVSHEVPKLTKISNGDAITFCSISHMTLEVQKVIENLADKKVYCDHFSLVNHSNLEIDELLLSANKNKNLILVDHGWLKCSIVHSIAFLLRENGFQGKIKVLGYAESPCPTSRKLENYFYPSQSSILREACNLLDLNFSEFNKPTISEELANFKGPF
;
A
#
# COMPACT_ATOMS: atom_id res chain seq x y z
N PRO A 1 -6.61 -15.28 -22.72
CA PRO A 1 -6.28 -13.85 -22.78
C PRO A 1 -5.81 -13.34 -21.43
N THR A 2 -4.80 -12.46 -21.43
CA THR A 2 -4.25 -11.84 -20.23
C THR A 2 -4.47 -10.33 -20.31
N ILE A 3 -4.91 -9.72 -19.22
CA ILE A 3 -5.06 -8.27 -19.10
C ILE A 3 -3.95 -7.76 -18.18
N VAL A 4 -3.14 -6.82 -18.67
CA VAL A 4 -2.11 -6.13 -17.89
C VAL A 4 -2.57 -4.71 -17.63
N ILE A 5 -2.62 -4.31 -16.35
CA ILE A 5 -3.02 -2.98 -15.92
C ILE A 5 -1.79 -2.28 -15.36
N GLU A 6 -1.44 -1.13 -15.93
CA GLU A 6 -0.27 -0.35 -15.54
C GLU A 6 -0.68 1.04 -15.04
N HIS A 7 0.00 1.51 -13.99
CA HIS A 7 -0.21 2.86 -13.50
C HIS A 7 0.79 3.81 -14.15
N ARG A 8 0.32 4.90 -14.77
CA ARG A 8 1.15 5.84 -15.55
C ARG A 8 2.29 6.48 -14.75
N MET A 9 2.12 6.68 -13.44
CA MET A 9 3.17 7.22 -12.57
C MET A 9 4.39 6.31 -12.48
N LEU A 10 4.24 5.01 -12.75
CA LEU A 10 5.34 4.04 -12.72
C LEU A 10 6.27 4.13 -13.95
N TYR A 11 5.83 4.70 -15.07
CA TYR A 11 6.60 4.71 -16.32
C TYR A 11 7.94 5.45 -16.23
N LYS A 12 8.07 6.40 -15.31
CA LYS A 12 9.31 7.15 -15.09
C LYS A 12 10.15 6.59 -13.94
N THR A 13 9.67 5.56 -13.27
CA THR A 13 10.38 4.94 -12.16
C THR A 13 11.50 4.05 -12.69
N LYS A 14 12.71 4.26 -12.17
CA LYS A 14 13.86 3.40 -12.47
C LYS A 14 14.00 2.35 -11.40
N SER A 15 14.17 1.09 -11.78
CA SER A 15 14.38 -0.03 -10.86
C SER A 15 15.38 -1.01 -11.44
N TYR A 16 16.04 -1.76 -10.57
CA TYR A 16 16.79 -2.94 -10.98
C TYR A 16 15.82 -4.10 -11.15
N ILE A 17 15.86 -4.73 -12.32
CA ILE A 17 14.94 -5.83 -12.65
C ILE A 17 15.75 -7.13 -12.66
N ASN A 18 15.39 -8.06 -11.83
CA ASN A 18 15.76 -9.46 -12.01
C ASN A 18 14.74 -10.08 -12.97
N VAL A 19 15.17 -10.39 -14.18
CA VAL A 19 14.31 -11.03 -15.18
C VAL A 19 13.99 -12.44 -14.70
N SER A 20 12.72 -12.67 -14.37
CA SER A 20 12.17 -13.98 -14.09
C SER A 20 11.25 -14.40 -15.22
N HIS A 21 11.21 -15.69 -15.54
CA HIS A 21 10.28 -16.25 -16.53
C HIS A 21 8.84 -16.38 -15.97
N GLU A 22 8.69 -16.28 -14.66
CA GLU A 22 7.40 -16.34 -13.99
C GLU A 22 7.01 -14.96 -13.44
N VAL A 23 5.77 -14.56 -13.69
CA VAL A 23 5.20 -13.34 -13.09
C VAL A 23 4.90 -13.65 -11.63
N PRO A 24 5.51 -12.97 -10.67
CA PRO A 24 5.24 -13.20 -9.26
C PRO A 24 3.78 -12.85 -8.96
N LYS A 25 3.13 -13.61 -8.09
CA LYS A 25 1.75 -13.34 -7.65
C LYS A 25 1.74 -12.30 -6.54
N LEU A 26 2.61 -12.52 -5.56
CA LEU A 26 2.86 -11.65 -4.44
C LEU A 26 4.38 -11.52 -4.28
N THR A 27 4.90 -10.31 -4.12
CA THR A 27 6.34 -10.07 -3.95
C THR A 27 6.59 -9.43 -2.60
N LYS A 28 7.43 -10.07 -1.77
CA LYS A 28 7.89 -9.48 -0.53
C LYS A 28 9.01 -8.48 -0.80
N ILE A 29 8.84 -7.24 -0.33
CA ILE A 29 9.74 -6.11 -0.60
C ILE A 29 10.62 -5.80 0.60
N SER A 30 10.06 -5.85 1.81
CA SER A 30 10.81 -5.60 3.05
C SER A 30 10.42 -6.57 4.15
N ASN A 31 11.29 -6.69 5.16
CA ASN A 31 11.10 -7.53 6.33
C ASN A 31 11.05 -6.68 7.61
N GLY A 32 10.15 -7.05 8.50
CA GLY A 32 10.00 -6.41 9.81
C GLY A 32 9.03 -7.18 10.69
N ASP A 33 8.77 -6.66 11.87
CA ASP A 33 7.99 -7.33 12.92
C ASP A 33 6.95 -6.42 13.58
N ALA A 34 6.88 -5.15 13.19
CA ALA A 34 5.95 -4.20 13.78
C ALA A 34 4.56 -4.25 13.13
N ILE A 35 4.50 -4.21 11.81
CA ILE A 35 3.28 -4.17 11.02
C ILE A 35 3.52 -4.77 9.64
N THR A 36 2.47 -5.34 9.05
CA THR A 36 2.48 -5.84 7.67
C THR A 36 1.74 -4.87 6.77
N PHE A 37 2.35 -4.51 5.65
CA PHE A 37 1.71 -3.79 4.56
C PHE A 37 1.50 -4.73 3.36
N CYS A 38 0.38 -4.56 2.68
CA CYS A 38 0.18 -5.10 1.34
C CYS A 38 -0.36 -3.99 0.45
N SER A 39 0.30 -3.77 -0.67
CA SER A 39 0.01 -2.67 -1.58
C SER A 39 -0.10 -3.12 -3.02
N ILE A 40 -0.74 -2.32 -3.86
CA ILE A 40 -0.98 -2.60 -5.26
C ILE A 40 -0.41 -1.47 -6.11
N SER A 41 0.35 -1.83 -7.16
CA SER A 41 0.82 -0.93 -8.20
C SER A 41 1.57 0.30 -7.63
N HIS A 42 1.19 1.52 -7.99
CA HIS A 42 1.82 2.77 -7.54
C HIS A 42 1.86 2.92 -6.01
N MET A 43 0.87 2.39 -5.29
CA MET A 43 0.86 2.44 -3.83
C MET A 43 2.03 1.69 -3.19
N THR A 44 2.66 0.78 -3.90
CA THR A 44 3.89 0.12 -3.46
C THR A 44 5.02 1.13 -3.18
N LEU A 45 5.20 2.12 -4.05
CA LEU A 45 6.21 3.18 -3.86
C LEU A 45 5.84 4.10 -2.69
N GLU A 46 4.56 4.43 -2.56
CA GLU A 46 4.10 5.29 -1.47
C GLU A 46 4.25 4.62 -0.10
N VAL A 47 3.96 3.31 -0.02
CA VAL A 47 4.19 2.50 1.19
C VAL A 47 5.68 2.38 1.50
N GLN A 48 6.55 2.19 0.50
CA GLN A 48 8.01 2.15 0.73
C GLN A 48 8.52 3.41 1.41
N LYS A 49 8.11 4.59 0.94
CA LYS A 49 8.47 5.88 1.56
C LYS A 49 7.98 5.99 3.01
N VAL A 50 6.80 5.44 3.31
CA VAL A 50 6.29 5.38 4.68
C VAL A 50 7.13 4.44 5.54
N ILE A 51 7.53 3.29 5.00
CA ILE A 51 8.37 2.33 5.71
C ILE A 51 9.76 2.92 6.00
N GLU A 52 10.36 3.66 5.07
CA GLU A 52 11.61 4.39 5.28
C GLU A 52 11.47 5.38 6.46
N ASN A 53 10.38 6.15 6.50
CA ASN A 53 10.10 7.09 7.59
C ASN A 53 9.89 6.37 8.95
N LEU A 54 9.25 5.21 8.95
CA LEU A 54 9.10 4.36 10.15
C LEU A 54 10.46 3.77 10.59
N ALA A 55 11.29 3.36 9.63
CA ALA A 55 12.62 2.80 9.90
C ALA A 55 13.57 3.81 10.56
N ASP A 56 13.45 5.11 10.27
CA ASP A 56 14.17 6.19 10.95
C ASP A 56 13.93 6.19 12.48
N LYS A 57 12.76 5.65 12.89
CA LYS A 57 12.38 5.46 14.30
C LYS A 57 12.55 4.01 14.77
N LYS A 58 13.30 3.18 14.02
CA LYS A 58 13.55 1.76 14.31
C LYS A 58 12.28 0.89 14.31
N VAL A 59 11.25 1.30 13.57
CA VAL A 59 10.04 0.53 13.35
C VAL A 59 10.16 -0.17 12.00
N TYR A 60 10.42 -1.48 12.01
CA TYR A 60 10.62 -2.27 10.80
C TYR A 60 9.34 -3.01 10.43
N CYS A 61 9.03 -3.01 9.13
CA CYS A 61 7.76 -3.47 8.62
C CYS A 61 7.93 -4.55 7.55
N ASP A 62 7.07 -5.56 7.56
CA ASP A 62 6.90 -6.44 6.41
C ASP A 62 6.10 -5.69 5.33
N HIS A 63 6.54 -5.79 4.06
CA HIS A 63 5.84 -5.19 2.94
C HIS A 63 5.73 -6.16 1.77
N PHE A 64 4.52 -6.31 1.27
CA PHE A 64 4.17 -7.13 0.12
C PHE A 64 3.56 -6.27 -0.99
N SER A 65 3.97 -6.52 -2.23
CA SER A 65 3.33 -5.98 -3.43
C SER A 65 2.53 -7.08 -4.10
N LEU A 66 1.23 -6.86 -4.29
CA LEU A 66 0.37 -7.75 -5.03
C LEU A 66 0.47 -7.43 -6.52
N VAL A 67 0.83 -8.41 -7.32
CA VAL A 67 1.02 -8.26 -8.77
C VAL A 67 -0.08 -8.98 -9.55
N ASN A 68 -0.42 -10.21 -9.17
CA ASN A 68 -1.42 -11.00 -9.88
C ASN A 68 -2.74 -11.04 -9.10
N HIS A 69 -3.79 -10.46 -9.68
CA HIS A 69 -5.11 -10.34 -9.07
C HIS A 69 -6.05 -11.52 -9.39
N SER A 70 -5.74 -12.31 -10.41
CA SER A 70 -6.61 -13.41 -10.83
C SER A 70 -6.42 -14.69 -10.02
N ASN A 71 -5.27 -14.83 -9.35
CA ASN A 71 -4.97 -15.96 -8.47
C ASN A 71 -4.29 -15.43 -7.21
N LEU A 72 -5.09 -15.17 -6.20
CA LEU A 72 -4.62 -14.61 -4.93
C LEU A 72 -3.98 -15.71 -4.08
N GLU A 73 -2.65 -15.70 -3.99
CA GLU A 73 -1.89 -16.50 -3.04
C GLU A 73 -1.58 -15.63 -1.82
N ILE A 74 -2.25 -15.93 -0.71
CA ILE A 74 -2.20 -15.11 0.51
C ILE A 74 -1.39 -15.74 1.64
N ASP A 75 -0.83 -16.93 1.47
CA ASP A 75 -0.20 -17.70 2.55
C ASP A 75 0.94 -16.96 3.23
N GLU A 76 1.88 -16.38 2.45
CA GLU A 76 2.98 -15.60 3.01
C GLU A 76 2.48 -14.31 3.69
N LEU A 77 1.48 -13.67 3.11
CA LEU A 77 0.84 -12.47 3.69
C LEU A 77 0.13 -12.83 4.99
N LEU A 78 -0.56 -13.96 5.04
CA LEU A 78 -1.24 -14.46 6.23
C LEU A 78 -0.25 -14.78 7.36
N LEU A 79 0.86 -15.45 7.03
CA LEU A 79 1.93 -15.74 8.00
C LEU A 79 2.51 -14.45 8.60
N SER A 80 2.84 -13.48 7.75
CA SER A 80 3.35 -12.17 8.18
C SER A 80 2.32 -11.40 9.01
N ALA A 81 1.08 -11.34 8.55
CA ALA A 81 0.00 -10.66 9.28
C ALA A 81 -0.25 -11.31 10.65
N ASN A 82 -0.24 -12.65 10.73
CA ASN A 82 -0.39 -13.37 12.00
C ASN A 82 0.79 -13.14 12.97
N LYS A 83 2.00 -12.98 12.44
CA LYS A 83 3.18 -12.61 13.23
C LYS A 83 3.03 -11.20 13.80
N ASN A 84 2.72 -10.22 12.96
CA ASN A 84 2.73 -8.80 13.31
C ASN A 84 1.43 -8.31 13.95
N LYS A 85 0.33 -9.05 13.82
CA LYS A 85 -1.02 -8.76 14.36
C LYS A 85 -1.68 -7.49 13.80
N ASN A 86 -0.95 -6.67 13.05
CA ASN A 86 -1.42 -5.44 12.42
C ASN A 86 -1.19 -5.53 10.91
N LEU A 87 -2.21 -5.22 10.13
CA LEU A 87 -2.16 -5.25 8.67
C LEU A 87 -2.78 -3.99 8.07
N ILE A 88 -2.07 -3.37 7.14
CA ILE A 88 -2.60 -2.30 6.30
C ILE A 88 -2.59 -2.76 4.84
N LEU A 89 -3.76 -2.69 4.21
CA LEU A 89 -3.96 -2.96 2.79
C LEU A 89 -4.19 -1.63 2.07
N VAL A 90 -3.43 -1.37 1.00
CA VAL A 90 -3.47 -0.09 0.28
C VAL A 90 -3.65 -0.31 -1.21
N ASP A 91 -4.67 0.31 -1.77
CA ASP A 91 -4.91 0.32 -3.22
C ASP A 91 -5.22 1.73 -3.71
N HIS A 92 -4.91 1.98 -4.96
CA HIS A 92 -5.29 3.21 -5.68
C HIS A 92 -6.59 2.96 -6.45
N GLY A 93 -7.63 2.61 -5.72
CA GLY A 93 -8.96 2.24 -6.22
C GLY A 93 -10.05 2.56 -5.21
N TRP A 94 -11.31 2.39 -5.62
CA TRP A 94 -12.46 2.54 -4.74
C TRP A 94 -12.40 1.55 -3.58
N LEU A 95 -12.67 2.03 -2.35
CA LEU A 95 -12.67 1.15 -1.18
C LEU A 95 -13.70 0.05 -1.30
N LYS A 96 -14.94 0.39 -1.64
CA LYS A 96 -16.02 -0.58 -1.79
C LYS A 96 -15.79 -1.46 -3.01
N CYS A 97 -16.01 -2.77 -2.86
CA CYS A 97 -15.84 -3.76 -3.92
C CYS A 97 -14.41 -3.83 -4.49
N SER A 98 -13.41 -3.43 -3.74
CA SER A 98 -11.99 -3.47 -4.17
C SER A 98 -11.36 -4.84 -3.91
N ILE A 99 -10.28 -5.12 -4.64
CA ILE A 99 -9.47 -6.32 -4.44
C ILE A 99 -8.90 -6.40 -3.01
N VAL A 100 -8.56 -5.26 -2.40
CA VAL A 100 -8.03 -5.23 -1.02
C VAL A 100 -9.07 -5.66 0.01
N HIS A 101 -10.36 -5.42 -0.22
CA HIS A 101 -11.43 -5.98 0.62
C HIS A 101 -11.54 -7.50 0.46
N SER A 102 -11.39 -8.01 -0.77
CA SER A 102 -11.37 -9.46 -1.02
C SER A 102 -10.21 -10.11 -0.30
N ILE A 103 -9.01 -9.49 -0.31
CA ILE A 103 -7.85 -9.97 0.45
C ILE A 103 -8.15 -9.95 1.96
N ALA A 104 -8.70 -8.85 2.49
CA ALA A 104 -9.06 -8.75 3.89
C ALA A 104 -10.05 -9.85 4.30
N PHE A 105 -11.04 -10.11 3.48
CA PHE A 105 -12.01 -11.20 3.68
C PHE A 105 -11.32 -12.56 3.68
N LEU A 106 -10.51 -12.87 2.65
CA LEU A 106 -9.78 -14.13 2.56
C LEU A 106 -8.86 -14.37 3.77
N LEU A 107 -8.16 -13.34 4.24
CA LEU A 107 -7.32 -13.45 5.43
C LEU A 107 -8.16 -13.78 6.69
N ARG A 108 -9.34 -13.17 6.82
CA ARG A 108 -10.27 -13.49 7.91
C ARG A 108 -10.78 -14.92 7.85
N GLU A 109 -11.20 -15.39 6.68
CA GLU A 109 -11.64 -16.78 6.44
C GLU A 109 -10.52 -17.79 6.77
N ASN A 110 -9.26 -17.42 6.53
CA ASN A 110 -8.09 -18.24 6.85
C ASN A 110 -7.52 -18.00 8.27
N GLY A 111 -8.32 -17.41 9.15
CA GLY A 111 -8.05 -17.38 10.59
C GLY A 111 -7.24 -16.19 11.10
N PHE A 112 -7.03 -15.13 10.30
CA PHE A 112 -6.40 -13.91 10.81
C PHE A 112 -7.30 -13.18 11.80
N GLN A 113 -6.81 -12.97 13.03
CA GLN A 113 -7.56 -12.32 14.13
C GLN A 113 -7.02 -10.93 14.50
N GLY A 114 -5.93 -10.47 13.85
CA GLY A 114 -5.33 -9.17 14.12
C GLY A 114 -6.14 -7.98 13.61
N LYS A 115 -5.61 -6.78 13.76
CA LYS A 115 -6.23 -5.55 13.25
C LYS A 115 -5.98 -5.42 11.74
N ILE A 116 -7.02 -5.07 10.97
CA ILE A 116 -6.90 -4.76 9.53
C ILE A 116 -7.36 -3.33 9.30
N LYS A 117 -6.57 -2.57 8.54
CA LYS A 117 -6.96 -1.30 7.97
C LYS A 117 -6.87 -1.38 6.45
N VAL A 118 -7.90 -0.90 5.78
CA VAL A 118 -7.95 -0.82 4.31
C VAL A 118 -7.96 0.64 3.90
N LEU A 119 -7.09 1.02 2.96
CA LEU A 119 -6.97 2.37 2.43
C LEU A 119 -7.17 2.35 0.90
N GLY A 120 -7.96 3.29 0.43
CA GLY A 120 -8.29 3.51 -0.98
C GLY A 120 -8.91 4.88 -1.17
N TYR A 121 -9.60 5.10 -2.27
CA TYR A 121 -10.27 6.37 -2.55
C TYR A 121 -11.33 6.70 -1.52
N ALA A 122 -11.49 8.00 -1.22
CA ALA A 122 -12.61 8.48 -0.41
C ALA A 122 -13.94 8.13 -1.08
N GLU A 123 -14.97 7.89 -0.26
CA GLU A 123 -16.32 7.55 -0.72
C GLU A 123 -17.10 8.81 -1.24
N SER A 124 -16.48 9.50 -2.20
CA SER A 124 -17.07 10.69 -2.83
C SER A 124 -16.57 10.77 -4.27
N PRO A 125 -17.25 11.50 -5.17
CA PRO A 125 -16.68 11.82 -6.48
C PRO A 125 -15.34 12.53 -6.33
N CYS A 126 -14.40 12.25 -7.25
CA CYS A 126 -13.09 12.91 -7.23
C CYS A 126 -13.28 14.43 -7.42
N PRO A 127 -12.81 15.26 -6.48
CA PRO A 127 -12.93 16.71 -6.61
C PRO A 127 -12.07 17.24 -7.77
N THR A 128 -12.55 18.27 -8.45
CA THR A 128 -11.79 18.96 -9.50
C THR A 128 -10.73 19.92 -8.93
N SER A 129 -10.90 20.36 -7.68
CA SER A 129 -9.92 21.19 -6.99
C SER A 129 -8.73 20.36 -6.51
N ARG A 130 -7.52 20.69 -6.96
CA ARG A 130 -6.28 19.99 -6.56
C ARG A 130 -6.08 19.94 -5.03
N LYS A 131 -6.53 20.95 -4.29
CA LYS A 131 -6.44 20.94 -2.81
C LYS A 131 -7.35 19.89 -2.19
N LEU A 132 -8.54 19.68 -2.75
CA LEU A 132 -9.49 18.68 -2.28
C LEU A 132 -9.14 17.29 -2.79
N GLU A 133 -8.56 17.19 -3.99
CA GLU A 133 -8.08 15.92 -4.56
C GLU A 133 -7.09 15.20 -3.64
N ASN A 134 -6.25 15.93 -2.89
CA ASN A 134 -5.32 15.36 -1.91
C ASN A 134 -6.01 14.62 -0.75
N TYR A 135 -7.29 14.84 -0.52
CA TYR A 135 -8.09 14.10 0.46
C TYR A 135 -8.83 12.91 -0.15
N PHE A 136 -8.87 12.84 -1.47
CA PHE A 136 -9.56 11.77 -2.19
C PHE A 136 -8.68 10.51 -2.31
N TYR A 137 -7.41 10.67 -2.63
CA TYR A 137 -6.47 9.57 -2.81
C TYR A 137 -5.78 9.18 -1.49
N PRO A 138 -5.48 7.86 -1.29
CA PRO A 138 -4.58 7.47 -0.23
C PRO A 138 -3.21 8.11 -0.45
N SER A 139 -2.62 8.63 0.61
CA SER A 139 -1.35 9.35 0.58
C SER A 139 -0.39 8.79 1.62
N GLN A 140 0.91 9.07 1.48
CA GLN A 140 1.91 8.73 2.50
C GLN A 140 1.46 9.19 3.91
N SER A 141 0.89 10.39 4.00
CA SER A 141 0.40 10.94 5.27
C SER A 141 -0.74 10.14 5.86
N SER A 142 -1.71 9.70 5.03
CA SER A 142 -2.82 8.86 5.50
C SER A 142 -2.35 7.46 5.88
N ILE A 143 -1.44 6.86 5.10
CA ILE A 143 -0.87 5.54 5.36
C ILE A 143 -0.06 5.57 6.66
N LEU A 144 0.82 6.56 6.84
CA LEU A 144 1.63 6.72 8.05
C LEU A 144 0.75 6.94 9.28
N ARG A 145 -0.30 7.76 9.17
CA ARG A 145 -1.24 8.01 10.28
C ARG A 145 -1.92 6.72 10.72
N GLU A 146 -2.39 5.90 9.79
CA GLU A 146 -3.02 4.64 10.14
C GLU A 146 -2.02 3.62 10.70
N ALA A 147 -0.77 3.63 10.24
CA ALA A 147 0.29 2.83 10.84
C ALA A 147 0.56 3.26 12.29
N CYS A 148 0.67 4.56 12.55
CA CYS A 148 0.82 5.10 13.90
C CYS A 148 -0.38 4.73 14.80
N ASN A 149 -1.60 4.82 14.28
CA ASN A 149 -2.81 4.44 15.02
C ASN A 149 -2.81 2.95 15.41
N LEU A 150 -2.36 2.06 14.53
CA LEU A 150 -2.30 0.62 14.79
C LEU A 150 -1.20 0.25 15.77
N LEU A 151 -0.09 1.01 15.77
CA LEU A 151 1.10 0.76 16.59
C LEU A 151 1.12 1.60 17.89
N ASP A 152 0.08 2.39 18.15
CA ASP A 152 -0.01 3.31 19.28
C ASP A 152 1.17 4.30 19.34
N LEU A 153 1.62 4.79 18.15
CA LEU A 153 2.70 5.74 17.99
C LEU A 153 2.15 7.16 17.80
N ASN A 154 2.94 8.17 18.22
CA ASN A 154 2.57 9.56 18.03
C ASN A 154 2.96 10.03 16.61
N PHE A 155 1.96 10.25 15.76
CA PHE A 155 2.16 10.71 14.37
C PHE A 155 2.98 12.01 14.25
N SER A 156 2.91 12.91 15.25
CA SER A 156 3.64 14.18 15.21
C SER A 156 5.16 14.03 15.32
N GLU A 157 5.66 12.90 15.73
CA GLU A 157 7.09 12.60 15.86
C GLU A 157 7.74 12.17 14.55
N PHE A 158 6.95 11.89 13.52
CA PHE A 158 7.42 11.50 12.21
C PHE A 158 7.54 12.69 11.27
N ASN A 159 8.47 12.62 10.34
CA ASN A 159 8.59 13.60 9.27
C ASN A 159 7.29 13.64 8.48
N LYS A 160 6.69 14.83 8.33
CA LYS A 160 5.51 14.97 7.49
C LYS A 160 5.90 14.60 6.07
N PRO A 161 5.27 13.57 5.47
CA PRO A 161 5.56 13.20 4.11
C PRO A 161 5.30 14.41 3.20
N THR A 162 6.31 14.83 2.48
CA THR A 162 6.16 15.80 1.40
C THR A 162 5.47 15.11 0.23
N ILE A 163 4.59 15.84 -0.46
CA ILE A 163 4.07 15.39 -1.75
C ILE A 163 5.29 15.06 -2.61
N SER A 164 5.35 13.84 -3.17
CA SER A 164 6.48 13.47 -4.02
C SER A 164 6.65 14.52 -5.13
N GLU A 165 7.89 14.89 -5.44
CA GLU A 165 8.17 15.84 -6.53
C GLU A 165 7.53 15.39 -7.85
N GLU A 166 7.41 14.09 -8.05
CA GLU A 166 6.74 13.49 -9.21
C GLU A 166 5.24 13.82 -9.25
N LEU A 167 4.55 13.75 -8.12
CA LEU A 167 3.14 14.15 -8.00
C LEU A 167 2.98 15.68 -8.08
N ALA A 168 3.91 16.42 -7.47
CA ALA A 168 3.90 17.89 -7.52
C ALA A 168 4.13 18.41 -8.97
N ASN A 169 4.95 17.71 -9.75
CA ASN A 169 5.30 18.04 -11.13
C ASN A 169 4.39 17.36 -12.17
N PHE A 170 3.49 16.49 -11.76
CA PHE A 170 2.54 15.86 -12.68
C PHE A 170 1.50 16.88 -13.14
N LYS A 171 1.63 17.30 -14.37
CA LYS A 171 0.72 18.28 -14.99
C LYS A 171 -0.51 17.64 -15.65
N GLY A 172 -0.70 16.34 -15.46
CA GLY A 172 -1.78 15.59 -16.09
C GLY A 172 -1.59 15.41 -17.60
N PRO A 173 -2.50 14.65 -18.24
CA PRO A 173 -2.47 14.42 -19.68
C PRO A 173 -3.17 15.54 -20.47
N PHE A 174 -3.60 16.63 -19.83
CA PHE A 174 -4.35 17.73 -20.45
C PHE A 174 -3.57 19.03 -20.38
#